data_beddfd60ab0f8c7f7ca54920b7891170
#
_entry.id   beddfd60ab0f8c7f7ca54920b7891170
#
_cell.length_a   1.000
_cell.length_b   1.000
_cell.length_c   1.000
_cell.angle_alpha   90.00
_cell.angle_beta   90.00
_cell.angle_gamma   90.00
#
_symmetry.space_group_name_H-M   'P 1'
#
loop_
_entity.id
_entity.type
_entity.pdbx_description
1 polymer ?
#
loop_
_entity_poly.entity_id
_entity_poly.type
_entity_poly.pdbx_seq_one_letter_code
_entity_poly.pdbx_strand_id
1 'polypeptide(L)'
;MSALIETRALTRLDERRHVALLQPTDFTLNAADRVSITGSSGSGKSVFLRALALLDAPSSGQILWNGKPIGNAQIPHYRCHISYLSQRPALLDGTVEDNLRFPFSLKTSRKRRFDLATVITLLGHAGKTPDFLAKRAADLSGGESQVVSLIRTLQLNPEVLLLDEPTAALDPTSSREVEALIDAWFDADRARACIWVSHDLAQARRMSDIHLQMSAGVLSGVPQP
;
A
#
# COMPACT_ATOMS: atom_id res chain seq x y z
N MET A 1 9.75 -19.97 4.60
CA MET A 1 8.75 -18.92 4.34
C MET A 1 8.68 -18.71 2.84
N SER A 2 7.51 -18.42 2.28
CA SER A 2 7.36 -18.24 0.82
C SER A 2 7.52 -16.75 0.49
N ALA A 3 8.43 -16.43 -0.42
CA ALA A 3 8.60 -15.06 -0.92
C ALA A 3 7.39 -14.66 -1.77
N LEU A 4 6.68 -13.60 -1.35
CA LEU A 4 5.58 -13.00 -2.11
C LEU A 4 6.10 -12.11 -3.22
N ILE A 5 7.07 -11.25 -2.91
CA ILE A 5 7.73 -10.36 -3.85
C ILE A 5 9.24 -10.50 -3.68
N GLU A 6 9.97 -10.62 -4.79
CA GLU A 6 11.44 -10.57 -4.82
C GLU A 6 11.88 -9.58 -5.89
N THR A 7 12.87 -8.76 -5.60
CA THR A 7 13.51 -7.90 -6.59
C THR A 7 14.96 -8.31 -6.79
N ARG A 8 15.43 -8.24 -8.04
CA ARG A 8 16.82 -8.52 -8.41
C ARG A 8 17.39 -7.34 -9.17
N ALA A 9 18.38 -6.69 -8.58
CA ALA A 9 19.03 -5.49 -9.10
C ALA A 9 18.04 -4.46 -9.67
N LEU A 10 16.90 -4.26 -8.96
CA LEU A 10 15.84 -3.35 -9.39
C LEU A 10 16.34 -1.92 -9.39
N THR A 11 16.25 -1.23 -10.54
CA THR A 11 16.65 0.17 -10.66
C THR A 11 15.54 1.05 -11.22
N ARG A 12 15.60 2.34 -10.90
CA ARG A 12 14.77 3.36 -11.53
C ARG A 12 15.60 4.60 -11.81
N LEU A 13 15.62 5.04 -13.06
CA LEU A 13 16.31 6.24 -13.52
C LEU A 13 15.29 7.34 -13.86
N ASP A 14 15.63 8.57 -13.54
CA ASP A 14 15.02 9.75 -14.19
C ASP A 14 15.75 9.97 -15.51
N GLU A 15 15.11 9.56 -16.61
CA GLU A 15 15.69 9.65 -17.96
C GLU A 15 15.98 11.10 -18.39
N ARG A 16 15.22 12.08 -17.85
CA ARG A 16 15.42 13.50 -18.19
C ARG A 16 16.62 14.11 -17.50
N ARG A 17 16.87 13.68 -16.25
CA ARG A 17 17.94 14.22 -15.41
C ARG A 17 19.17 13.32 -15.37
N HIS A 18 19.11 12.14 -15.96
CA HIS A 18 20.15 11.11 -15.92
C HIS A 18 20.59 10.76 -14.47
N VAL A 19 19.63 10.76 -13.53
CA VAL A 19 19.87 10.48 -12.11
C VAL A 19 19.18 9.20 -11.71
N ALA A 20 19.88 8.34 -10.96
CA ALA A 20 19.27 7.16 -10.37
C ALA A 20 18.36 7.57 -9.20
N LEU A 21 17.06 7.31 -9.35
CA LEU A 21 16.05 7.47 -8.29
C LEU A 21 16.02 6.26 -7.35
N LEU A 22 16.38 5.09 -7.87
CA LEU A 22 16.56 3.84 -7.15
C LEU A 22 17.82 3.17 -7.68
N GLN A 23 18.76 2.93 -6.78
CA GLN A 23 20.00 2.18 -7.06
C GLN A 23 19.67 0.68 -7.17
N PRO A 24 20.57 -0.15 -7.77
CA PRO A 24 20.33 -1.59 -7.86
C PRO A 24 19.94 -2.18 -6.50
N THR A 25 18.69 -2.65 -6.39
CA THR A 25 18.10 -3.06 -5.12
C THR A 25 17.64 -4.51 -5.20
N ASP A 26 18.21 -5.34 -4.33
CA ASP A 26 17.74 -6.68 -4.03
C ASP A 26 16.91 -6.63 -2.76
N PHE A 27 15.69 -7.15 -2.81
CA PHE A 27 14.76 -7.13 -1.69
C PHE A 27 13.83 -8.34 -1.76
N THR A 28 13.46 -8.87 -0.60
CA THR A 28 12.51 -9.98 -0.50
C THR A 28 11.47 -9.62 0.56
N LEU A 29 10.19 -9.75 0.17
CA LEU A 29 9.04 -9.66 1.07
C LEU A 29 8.40 -11.04 1.17
N ASN A 30 8.37 -11.58 2.38
CA ASN A 30 7.75 -12.87 2.65
C ASN A 30 6.33 -12.71 3.20
N ALA A 31 5.58 -13.81 3.20
CA ALA A 31 4.34 -13.88 3.95
C ALA A 31 4.60 -13.60 5.44
N ALA A 32 3.67 -12.89 6.07
CA ALA A 32 3.73 -12.39 7.45
C ALA A 32 4.78 -11.29 7.72
N ASP A 33 5.47 -10.78 6.70
CA ASP A 33 6.38 -9.66 6.92
C ASP A 33 5.60 -8.33 7.08
N ARG A 34 5.92 -7.60 8.15
CA ARG A 34 5.60 -6.18 8.35
C ARG A 34 6.88 -5.38 8.23
N VAL A 35 7.06 -4.68 7.12
CA VAL A 35 8.28 -3.92 6.81
C VAL A 35 8.00 -2.44 6.91
N SER A 36 8.83 -1.67 7.60
CA SER A 36 8.84 -0.21 7.48
C SER A 36 10.04 0.27 6.66
N ILE A 37 9.83 1.31 5.87
CA ILE A 37 10.89 2.01 5.15
C ILE A 37 10.86 3.48 5.59
N THR A 38 11.95 3.92 6.21
CA THR A 38 12.13 5.30 6.66
C THR A 38 13.19 6.01 5.81
N GLY A 39 13.29 7.31 5.92
CA GLY A 39 14.28 8.12 5.20
C GLY A 39 13.74 9.51 4.85
N SER A 40 14.63 10.42 4.47
CA SER A 40 14.29 11.81 4.13
C SER A 40 13.34 11.90 2.94
N SER A 41 12.66 13.04 2.80
CA SER A 41 11.88 13.33 1.58
C SER A 41 12.80 13.30 0.36
N GLY A 42 12.32 12.71 -0.74
CA GLY A 42 13.10 12.55 -1.97
C GLY A 42 14.15 11.43 -1.94
N SER A 43 14.25 10.62 -0.88
CA SER A 43 15.24 9.53 -0.79
C SER A 43 14.95 8.33 -1.71
N GLY A 44 13.77 8.24 -2.34
CA GLY A 44 13.40 7.14 -3.24
C GLY A 44 12.33 6.17 -2.72
N LYS A 45 11.78 6.36 -1.50
CA LYS A 45 10.80 5.46 -0.88
C LYS A 45 9.57 5.22 -1.74
N SER A 46 8.90 6.29 -2.16
CA SER A 46 7.71 6.20 -3.05
C SER A 46 8.06 5.63 -4.41
N VAL A 47 9.27 5.92 -4.94
CA VAL A 47 9.74 5.34 -6.20
C VAL A 47 9.86 3.83 -6.09
N PHE A 48 10.42 3.33 -4.98
CA PHE A 48 10.53 1.90 -4.73
C PHE A 48 9.16 1.24 -4.61
N LEU A 49 8.23 1.79 -3.80
CA LEU A 49 6.89 1.23 -3.67
C LEU A 49 6.13 1.22 -5.01
N ARG A 50 6.21 2.30 -5.79
CA ARG A 50 5.57 2.39 -7.11
C ARG A 50 6.17 1.41 -8.11
N ALA A 51 7.49 1.18 -8.05
CA ALA A 51 8.14 0.15 -8.85
C ALA A 51 7.66 -1.25 -8.44
N LEU A 52 7.59 -1.57 -7.13
CA LEU A 52 7.03 -2.83 -6.64
C LEU A 52 5.57 -3.02 -7.09
N ALA A 53 4.75 -1.98 -7.08
CA ALA A 53 3.38 -2.03 -7.61
C ALA A 53 3.31 -2.11 -9.15
N LEU A 54 4.44 -2.05 -9.84
CA LEU A 54 4.54 -1.93 -11.31
C LEU A 54 3.75 -0.72 -11.86
N LEU A 55 3.54 0.33 -11.03
CA LEU A 55 2.97 1.60 -11.47
C LEU A 55 3.97 2.38 -12.32
N ASP A 56 5.25 2.27 -11.95
CA ASP A 56 6.36 2.77 -12.73
C ASP A 56 7.16 1.56 -13.23
N ALA A 57 7.46 1.52 -14.53
CA ALA A 57 8.26 0.46 -15.09
C ALA A 57 9.71 0.55 -14.56
N PRO A 58 10.33 -0.56 -14.13
CA PRO A 58 11.75 -0.59 -13.82
C PRO A 58 12.60 -0.12 -15.00
N SER A 59 13.71 0.58 -14.73
CA SER A 59 14.70 0.91 -15.77
C SER A 59 15.60 -0.28 -16.05
N SER A 60 15.92 -1.09 -15.03
CA SER A 60 16.58 -2.39 -15.18
C SER A 60 16.27 -3.27 -13.95
N GLY A 61 16.77 -4.51 -14.00
CA GLY A 61 16.42 -5.52 -12.99
C GLY A 61 15.06 -6.16 -13.24
N GLN A 62 14.59 -6.93 -12.28
CA GLN A 62 13.31 -7.64 -12.41
C GLN A 62 12.60 -7.76 -11.07
N ILE A 63 11.28 -7.92 -11.16
CA ILE A 63 10.41 -8.22 -10.02
C ILE A 63 9.82 -9.61 -10.27
N LEU A 64 9.91 -10.45 -9.24
CA LEU A 64 9.29 -11.76 -9.22
C LEU A 64 8.11 -11.75 -8.23
N TRP A 65 7.02 -12.40 -8.61
CA TRP A 65 5.87 -12.65 -7.76
C TRP A 65 5.72 -14.15 -7.57
N ASN A 66 5.74 -14.59 -6.32
CA ASN A 66 5.75 -16.02 -5.99
C ASN A 66 6.83 -16.80 -6.76
N GLY A 67 8.05 -16.21 -6.83
CA GLY A 67 9.21 -16.77 -7.49
C GLY A 67 9.21 -16.72 -9.02
N LYS A 68 8.20 -16.11 -9.67
CA LYS A 68 8.06 -16.05 -11.13
C LYS A 68 8.15 -14.62 -11.65
N PRO A 69 8.89 -14.36 -12.73
CA PRO A 69 8.90 -13.05 -13.40
C PRO A 69 7.50 -12.65 -13.86
N ILE A 70 7.18 -11.36 -13.77
CA ILE A 70 5.86 -10.82 -14.14
C ILE A 70 5.92 -10.30 -15.58
N GLY A 71 5.21 -10.95 -16.49
CA GLY A 71 5.02 -10.44 -17.84
C GLY A 71 3.97 -9.36 -17.95
N ASN A 72 4.01 -8.52 -18.99
CA ASN A 72 3.11 -7.38 -19.16
C ASN A 72 1.62 -7.77 -19.09
N ALA A 73 1.24 -8.90 -19.65
CA ALA A 73 -0.14 -9.40 -19.60
C ALA A 73 -0.59 -9.80 -18.19
N GLN A 74 0.33 -10.06 -17.28
CA GLN A 74 0.05 -10.46 -15.89
C GLN A 74 -0.06 -9.27 -14.94
N ILE A 75 0.42 -8.08 -15.34
CA ILE A 75 0.40 -6.88 -14.47
C ILE A 75 -1.00 -6.55 -13.90
N PRO A 76 -2.10 -6.60 -14.67
CA PRO A 76 -3.42 -6.36 -14.12
C PRO A 76 -3.82 -7.37 -13.03
N HIS A 77 -3.43 -8.65 -13.21
CA HIS A 77 -3.67 -9.69 -12.22
C HIS A 77 -2.80 -9.48 -10.97
N TYR A 78 -1.51 -9.21 -11.15
CA TYR A 78 -0.58 -8.87 -10.07
C TYR A 78 -1.13 -7.74 -9.19
N ARG A 79 -1.61 -6.64 -9.79
CA ARG A 79 -2.17 -5.49 -9.08
C ARG A 79 -3.50 -5.78 -8.35
N CYS A 80 -4.15 -6.90 -8.62
CA CYS A 80 -5.28 -7.35 -7.81
C CYS A 80 -4.85 -7.97 -6.48
N HIS A 81 -3.58 -8.37 -6.36
CA HIS A 81 -3.00 -8.99 -5.17
C HIS A 81 -2.07 -8.03 -4.42
N ILE A 82 -1.39 -7.14 -5.14
CA ILE A 82 -0.43 -6.18 -4.59
C ILE A 82 -1.01 -4.78 -4.75
N SER A 83 -1.53 -4.24 -3.66
CA SER A 83 -2.22 -2.96 -3.67
C SER A 83 -1.34 -1.83 -3.14
N TYR A 84 -1.27 -0.73 -3.89
CA TYR A 84 -0.57 0.49 -3.50
C TYR A 84 -1.56 1.54 -3.01
N LEU A 85 -1.31 2.07 -1.83
CA LEU A 85 -2.04 3.19 -1.25
C LEU A 85 -1.14 4.42 -1.21
N SER A 86 -1.54 5.45 -1.96
CA SER A 86 -0.80 6.72 -2.02
C SER A 86 -1.06 7.59 -0.79
N GLN A 87 -0.14 8.49 -0.51
CA GLN A 87 -0.23 9.48 0.56
C GLN A 87 -1.53 10.31 0.48
N ARG A 88 -1.95 10.67 -0.73
CA ARG A 88 -3.19 11.43 -0.95
C ARG A 88 -4.24 10.53 -1.57
N PRO A 89 -5.37 10.32 -0.89
CA PRO A 89 -6.46 9.53 -1.43
C PRO A 89 -7.09 10.24 -2.65
N ALA A 90 -7.39 9.47 -3.69
CA ALA A 90 -8.17 9.93 -4.82
C ALA A 90 -9.56 9.28 -4.75
N LEU A 91 -10.57 10.10 -4.46
CA LEU A 91 -11.96 9.69 -4.44
C LEU A 91 -12.69 10.22 -5.68
N LEU A 92 -13.71 9.49 -6.09
CA LEU A 92 -14.64 9.88 -7.15
C LEU A 92 -15.75 10.75 -6.56
N ASP A 93 -16.33 11.62 -7.39
CA ASP A 93 -17.55 12.31 -7.02
C ASP A 93 -18.68 11.30 -6.73
N GLY A 94 -19.51 11.63 -5.73
CA GLY A 94 -20.56 10.75 -5.25
C GLY A 94 -20.47 10.50 -3.76
N THR A 95 -21.10 9.42 -3.30
CA THR A 95 -21.11 9.01 -1.91
C THR A 95 -19.87 8.13 -1.56
N VAL A 96 -19.67 7.88 -0.27
CA VAL A 96 -18.71 6.88 0.21
C VAL A 96 -19.07 5.50 -0.40
N GLU A 97 -20.34 5.12 -0.39
CA GLU A 97 -20.78 3.85 -0.97
C GLU A 97 -20.45 3.75 -2.46
N ASP A 98 -20.64 4.80 -3.24
CA ASP A 98 -20.29 4.83 -4.68
C ASP A 98 -18.79 4.56 -4.86
N ASN A 99 -17.96 5.20 -4.05
CA ASN A 99 -16.51 4.98 -4.06
C ASN A 99 -16.10 3.54 -3.70
N LEU A 100 -16.79 2.93 -2.73
CA LEU A 100 -16.52 1.54 -2.33
C LEU A 100 -17.02 0.53 -3.37
N ARG A 101 -18.11 0.83 -4.10
CA ARG A 101 -18.65 0.00 -5.18
C ARG A 101 -17.82 0.08 -6.47
N PHE A 102 -17.14 1.21 -6.70
CA PHE A 102 -16.42 1.47 -7.95
C PHE A 102 -15.46 0.37 -8.41
N PRO A 103 -14.61 -0.24 -7.55
CA PRO A 103 -13.69 -1.30 -8.00
C PRO A 103 -14.39 -2.48 -8.66
N PHE A 104 -15.61 -2.78 -8.28
CA PHE A 104 -16.40 -3.92 -8.80
C PHE A 104 -17.00 -3.65 -10.18
N SER A 105 -16.99 -2.39 -10.66
CA SER A 105 -17.36 -2.03 -12.03
C SER A 105 -16.22 -2.29 -13.03
N LEU A 106 -15.00 -2.50 -12.56
CA LEU A 106 -13.83 -2.68 -13.41
C LEU A 106 -13.78 -4.10 -14.00
N LYS A 107 -13.23 -4.22 -15.22
CA LYS A 107 -13.10 -5.51 -15.93
C LYS A 107 -12.31 -6.55 -15.13
N THR A 108 -11.30 -6.12 -14.39
CA THR A 108 -10.45 -6.97 -13.55
C THR A 108 -11.19 -7.58 -12.37
N SER A 109 -12.28 -6.95 -11.92
CA SER A 109 -13.08 -7.37 -10.78
C SER A 109 -14.42 -8.02 -11.14
N ARG A 110 -14.66 -8.33 -12.43
CA ARG A 110 -15.97 -8.87 -12.92
C ARG A 110 -16.46 -10.13 -12.17
N LYS A 111 -15.57 -10.91 -11.61
CA LYS A 111 -15.91 -12.14 -10.84
C LYS A 111 -16.15 -11.85 -9.35
N ARG A 112 -15.83 -10.66 -8.87
CA ARG A 112 -16.02 -10.23 -7.48
C ARG A 112 -17.34 -9.46 -7.38
N ARG A 113 -17.99 -9.57 -6.23
CA ARG A 113 -19.21 -8.80 -5.93
C ARG A 113 -18.95 -7.91 -4.73
N PHE A 114 -19.57 -6.73 -4.75
CA PHE A 114 -19.57 -5.86 -3.58
C PHE A 114 -20.32 -6.55 -2.45
N ASP A 115 -19.66 -6.67 -1.31
CA ASP A 115 -20.22 -7.25 -0.10
C ASP A 115 -20.35 -6.18 0.99
N LEU A 116 -21.60 -5.78 1.24
CA LEU A 116 -21.91 -4.77 2.25
C LEU A 116 -21.52 -5.22 3.67
N ALA A 117 -21.62 -6.51 3.98
CA ALA A 117 -21.29 -7.02 5.31
C ALA A 117 -19.79 -6.84 5.59
N THR A 118 -18.93 -7.18 4.62
CA THR A 118 -17.48 -6.92 4.69
C THR A 118 -17.19 -5.43 4.88
N VAL A 119 -17.87 -4.56 4.15
CA VAL A 119 -17.68 -3.10 4.26
C VAL A 119 -18.09 -2.60 5.64
N ILE A 120 -19.22 -3.04 6.19
CA ILE A 120 -19.67 -2.65 7.54
C ILE A 120 -18.66 -3.10 8.59
N THR A 121 -18.10 -4.30 8.46
CA THR A 121 -17.04 -4.78 9.36
C THR A 121 -15.80 -3.88 9.30
N LEU A 122 -15.34 -3.51 8.10
CA LEU A 122 -14.20 -2.60 7.92
C LEU A 122 -14.50 -1.20 8.45
N LEU A 123 -15.72 -0.67 8.25
CA LEU A 123 -16.14 0.59 8.86
C LEU A 123 -16.06 0.53 10.39
N GLY A 124 -16.52 -0.57 11.00
CA GLY A 124 -16.44 -0.79 12.44
C GLY A 124 -15.00 -0.75 12.97
N HIS A 125 -14.04 -1.34 12.27
CA HIS A 125 -12.61 -1.25 12.63
C HIS A 125 -12.07 0.20 12.55
N ALA A 126 -12.64 1.03 11.69
CA ALA A 126 -12.30 2.46 11.60
C ALA A 126 -13.16 3.35 12.52
N GLY A 127 -13.94 2.77 13.45
CA GLY A 127 -14.82 3.54 14.33
C GLY A 127 -15.94 4.29 13.61
N LYS A 128 -16.31 3.86 12.39
CA LYS A 128 -17.38 4.47 11.59
C LYS A 128 -18.66 3.62 11.65
N THR A 129 -19.80 4.32 11.64
CA THR A 129 -21.14 3.70 11.60
C THR A 129 -21.62 3.52 10.16
N PRO A 130 -22.62 2.66 9.89
CA PRO A 130 -23.12 2.43 8.53
C PRO A 130 -23.62 3.69 7.81
N ASP A 131 -24.12 4.69 8.51
CA ASP A 131 -24.57 5.99 7.93
C ASP A 131 -23.44 6.75 7.24
N PHE A 132 -22.17 6.43 7.58
CA PHE A 132 -21.02 7.01 6.90
C PHE A 132 -21.03 6.70 5.38
N LEU A 133 -21.68 5.61 4.95
CA LEU A 133 -21.82 5.26 3.54
C LEU A 133 -22.57 6.30 2.70
N ALA A 134 -23.53 7.00 3.32
CA ALA A 134 -24.32 8.03 2.64
C ALA A 134 -23.61 9.38 2.53
N LYS A 135 -22.50 9.57 3.24
CA LYS A 135 -21.74 10.83 3.23
C LYS A 135 -21.14 11.09 1.85
N ARG A 136 -21.16 12.35 1.40
CA ARG A 136 -20.57 12.72 0.10
C ARG A 136 -19.04 12.76 0.21
N ALA A 137 -18.36 12.30 -0.82
CA ALA A 137 -16.89 12.31 -0.86
C ALA A 137 -16.31 13.73 -0.75
N ALA A 138 -17.01 14.73 -1.28
CA ALA A 138 -16.61 16.14 -1.19
C ALA A 138 -16.65 16.71 0.24
N ASP A 139 -17.43 16.11 1.14
CA ASP A 139 -17.63 16.58 2.52
C ASP A 139 -16.74 15.84 3.53
N LEU A 140 -15.87 14.93 3.05
CA LEU A 140 -14.98 14.14 3.89
C LEU A 140 -13.77 14.96 4.33
N SER A 141 -13.37 14.81 5.59
CA SER A 141 -12.05 15.23 6.05
C SER A 141 -10.94 14.44 5.36
N GLY A 142 -9.69 14.90 5.48
CA GLY A 142 -8.53 14.17 4.95
C GLY A 142 -8.42 12.75 5.54
N GLY A 143 -8.64 12.60 6.85
CA GLY A 143 -8.64 11.30 7.52
C GLY A 143 -9.76 10.38 7.05
N GLU A 144 -10.98 10.92 6.96
CA GLU A 144 -12.12 10.15 6.44
C GLU A 144 -11.90 9.70 4.99
N SER A 145 -11.34 10.57 4.14
CA SER A 145 -10.99 10.23 2.77
C SER A 145 -9.95 9.10 2.70
N GLN A 146 -8.98 9.12 3.62
CA GLN A 146 -7.98 8.06 3.71
C GLN A 146 -8.60 6.73 4.16
N VAL A 147 -9.49 6.75 5.15
CA VAL A 147 -10.27 5.58 5.59
C VAL A 147 -11.06 5.00 4.43
N VAL A 148 -11.80 5.81 3.66
CA VAL A 148 -12.55 5.34 2.48
C VAL A 148 -11.63 4.71 1.43
N SER A 149 -10.49 5.35 1.13
CA SER A 149 -9.50 4.82 0.18
C SER A 149 -8.93 3.48 0.63
N LEU A 150 -8.66 3.34 1.93
CA LEU A 150 -8.16 2.10 2.51
C LEU A 150 -9.23 1.01 2.48
N ILE A 151 -10.46 1.26 2.94
CA ILE A 151 -11.56 0.28 2.88
C ILE A 151 -11.82 -0.16 1.44
N ARG A 152 -11.81 0.79 0.48
CA ARG A 152 -11.94 0.50 -0.96
C ARG A 152 -10.88 -0.51 -1.45
N THR A 153 -9.70 -0.47 -0.87
CA THR A 153 -8.60 -1.38 -1.18
C THR A 153 -8.77 -2.71 -0.44
N LEU A 154 -9.02 -2.68 0.87
CA LEU A 154 -9.08 -3.88 1.73
C LEU A 154 -10.21 -4.84 1.37
N GLN A 155 -11.38 -4.32 0.96
CA GLN A 155 -12.52 -5.14 0.51
C GLN A 155 -12.19 -6.02 -0.72
N LEU A 156 -11.12 -5.69 -1.45
CA LEU A 156 -10.62 -6.51 -2.56
C LEU A 156 -9.71 -7.63 -2.10
N ASN A 157 -9.46 -7.75 -0.80
CA ASN A 157 -8.65 -8.79 -0.19
C ASN A 157 -7.26 -8.93 -0.84
N PRO A 158 -6.42 -7.88 -0.84
CA PRO A 158 -5.05 -7.96 -1.36
C PRO A 158 -4.18 -8.89 -0.47
N GLU A 159 -3.13 -9.48 -1.07
CA GLU A 159 -2.10 -10.24 -0.35
C GLU A 159 -1.04 -9.31 0.24
N VAL A 160 -0.73 -8.21 -0.45
CA VAL A 160 0.28 -7.24 -0.02
C VAL A 160 -0.28 -5.82 -0.09
N LEU A 161 -0.02 -5.04 0.97
CA LEU A 161 -0.24 -3.60 1.00
C LEU A 161 1.09 -2.85 0.92
N LEU A 162 1.18 -1.95 -0.04
CA LEU A 162 2.27 -0.99 -0.20
C LEU A 162 1.74 0.39 0.21
N LEU A 163 2.11 0.86 1.40
CA LEU A 163 1.53 2.02 2.08
C LEU A 163 2.51 3.19 2.03
N ASP A 164 2.24 4.18 1.20
CA ASP A 164 3.11 5.33 1.00
C ASP A 164 2.65 6.50 1.87
N GLU A 165 3.23 6.63 3.05
CA GLU A 165 2.91 7.66 4.06
C GLU A 165 1.40 7.80 4.34
N PRO A 166 0.67 6.71 4.65
CA PRO A 166 -0.80 6.71 4.67
C PRO A 166 -1.42 7.60 5.75
N THR A 167 -0.62 8.11 6.69
CA THR A 167 -1.07 8.92 7.84
C THR A 167 -0.38 10.28 7.94
N ALA A 168 0.49 10.65 7.00
CA ALA A 168 1.38 11.83 7.13
C ALA A 168 0.65 13.17 7.28
N ALA A 169 -0.59 13.28 6.80
CA ALA A 169 -1.39 14.52 6.86
C ALA A 169 -2.60 14.39 7.79
N LEU A 170 -2.60 13.39 8.68
CA LEU A 170 -3.74 13.09 9.53
C LEU A 170 -3.49 13.52 10.97
N ASP A 171 -4.57 13.88 11.66
CA ASP A 171 -4.57 14.04 13.11
C ASP A 171 -4.34 12.68 13.82
N PRO A 172 -3.98 12.69 15.12
CA PRO A 172 -3.68 11.45 15.84
C PRO A 172 -4.83 10.45 15.90
N THR A 173 -6.08 10.91 15.90
CA THR A 173 -7.27 10.04 15.95
C THR A 173 -7.45 9.34 14.61
N SER A 174 -7.47 10.11 13.52
CA SER A 174 -7.55 9.56 12.15
C SER A 174 -6.38 8.62 11.82
N SER A 175 -5.19 8.93 12.32
CA SER A 175 -4.03 8.04 12.16
C SER A 175 -4.26 6.67 12.81
N ARG A 176 -4.81 6.63 14.02
CA ARG A 176 -5.14 5.39 14.72
C ARG A 176 -6.24 4.59 14.03
N GLU A 177 -7.24 5.25 13.44
CA GLU A 177 -8.30 4.59 12.66
C GLU A 177 -7.70 3.86 11.45
N VAL A 178 -6.76 4.50 10.74
CA VAL A 178 -6.04 3.90 9.61
C VAL A 178 -5.15 2.74 10.07
N GLU A 179 -4.39 2.91 11.16
CA GLU A 179 -3.55 1.86 11.75
C GLU A 179 -4.39 0.64 12.14
N ALA A 180 -5.52 0.84 12.84
CA ALA A 180 -6.41 -0.23 13.27
C ALA A 180 -7.00 -1.04 12.10
N LEU A 181 -7.35 -0.37 11.00
CA LEU A 181 -7.81 -1.05 9.78
C LEU A 181 -6.72 -1.95 9.16
N ILE A 182 -5.47 -1.46 9.13
CA ILE A 182 -4.35 -2.20 8.58
C ILE A 182 -4.00 -3.38 9.47
N ASP A 183 -4.01 -3.20 10.79
CA ASP A 183 -3.78 -4.27 11.76
C ASP A 183 -4.86 -5.35 11.64
N ALA A 184 -6.14 -4.97 11.62
CA ALA A 184 -7.24 -5.93 11.46
C ALA A 184 -7.14 -6.71 10.14
N TRP A 185 -6.77 -6.04 9.05
CA TRP A 185 -6.53 -6.70 7.78
C TRP A 185 -5.35 -7.67 7.86
N PHE A 186 -4.22 -7.26 8.43
CA PHE A 186 -3.01 -8.09 8.50
C PHE A 186 -3.24 -9.33 9.38
N ASP A 187 -3.86 -9.17 10.55
CA ASP A 187 -4.04 -10.23 11.53
C ASP A 187 -5.07 -11.28 11.08
N ALA A 188 -5.93 -10.93 10.13
CA ALA A 188 -6.94 -11.85 9.61
C ALA A 188 -6.36 -12.99 8.75
N ASP A 189 -5.14 -12.84 8.20
CA ASP A 189 -4.51 -13.87 7.37
C ASP A 189 -2.97 -13.78 7.41
N ARG A 190 -2.32 -14.82 7.89
CA ARG A 190 -0.86 -14.92 7.97
C ARG A 190 -0.13 -15.00 6.62
N ALA A 191 -0.86 -15.17 5.53
CA ALA A 191 -0.29 -15.11 4.19
C ALA A 191 -0.05 -13.66 3.71
N ARG A 192 -0.57 -12.66 4.42
CA ARG A 192 -0.46 -11.25 4.06
C ARG A 192 0.87 -10.65 4.47
N ALA A 193 1.30 -9.62 3.75
CA ALA A 193 2.46 -8.81 4.08
C ALA A 193 2.20 -7.32 3.82
N CYS A 194 2.93 -6.44 4.48
CA CYS A 194 2.84 -5.02 4.18
C CYS A 194 4.19 -4.31 4.22
N ILE A 195 4.31 -3.25 3.41
CA ILE A 195 5.41 -2.29 3.47
C ILE A 195 4.81 -0.93 3.84
N TRP A 196 5.28 -0.37 4.94
CA TRP A 196 4.86 0.92 5.46
C TRP A 196 5.96 1.96 5.29
N VAL A 197 5.76 2.94 4.44
CA VAL A 197 6.64 4.11 4.36
C VAL A 197 6.19 5.15 5.37
N SER A 198 7.09 5.62 6.22
CA SER A 198 6.83 6.70 7.16
C SER A 198 8.09 7.54 7.39
N HIS A 199 7.91 8.81 7.71
CA HIS A 199 8.96 9.66 8.26
C HIS A 199 8.92 9.69 9.81
N ASP A 200 7.86 9.15 10.43
CA ASP A 200 7.74 8.99 11.88
C ASP A 200 8.31 7.63 12.31
N LEU A 201 9.46 7.68 12.99
CA LEU A 201 10.16 6.49 13.48
C LEU A 201 9.37 5.75 14.57
N ALA A 202 8.60 6.46 15.41
CA ALA A 202 7.82 5.84 16.46
C ALA A 202 6.65 5.05 15.85
N GLN A 203 5.99 5.60 14.83
CA GLN A 203 4.97 4.91 14.06
C GLN A 203 5.55 3.69 13.32
N ALA A 204 6.68 3.87 12.62
CA ALA A 204 7.35 2.80 11.90
C ALA A 204 7.63 1.60 12.81
N ARG A 205 8.18 1.84 14.02
CA ARG A 205 8.44 0.79 15.01
C ARG A 205 7.19 0.10 15.54
N ARG A 206 6.08 0.84 15.67
CA ARG A 206 4.81 0.27 16.15
C ARG A 206 4.13 -0.59 15.10
N MET A 207 4.25 -0.22 13.82
CA MET A 207 3.51 -0.84 12.72
C MET A 207 4.29 -1.92 11.98
N SER A 208 5.55 -2.20 12.37
CA SER A 208 6.38 -3.16 11.63
C SER A 208 7.43 -3.85 12.54
N ASP A 209 7.85 -5.03 12.10
CA ASP A 209 8.87 -5.85 12.77
C ASP A 209 10.23 -5.74 12.07
N ILE A 210 10.23 -5.39 10.79
CA ILE A 210 11.42 -5.25 9.94
C ILE A 210 11.59 -3.77 9.59
N HIS A 211 12.77 -3.21 9.92
CA HIS A 211 13.04 -1.78 9.70
C HIS A 211 14.12 -1.59 8.66
N LEU A 212 13.79 -0.88 7.60
CA LEU A 212 14.70 -0.50 6.52
C LEU A 212 14.81 1.02 6.43
N GLN A 213 15.90 1.47 5.87
CA GLN A 213 16.16 2.89 5.59
C GLN A 213 16.45 3.09 4.12
N MET A 214 15.86 4.13 3.53
CA MET A 214 16.16 4.57 2.18
C MET A 214 16.96 5.87 2.22
N SER A 215 18.11 5.89 1.57
CA SER A 215 18.95 7.08 1.43
C SER A 215 19.52 7.17 0.03
N ALA A 216 19.28 8.28 -0.67
CA ALA A 216 19.74 8.53 -2.04
C ALA A 216 19.52 7.34 -3.01
N GLY A 217 18.34 6.71 -2.92
CA GLY A 217 17.96 5.56 -3.75
C GLY A 217 18.53 4.21 -3.30
N VAL A 218 19.29 4.16 -2.19
CA VAL A 218 19.84 2.93 -1.62
C VAL A 218 18.98 2.47 -0.45
N LEU A 219 18.51 1.21 -0.52
CA LEU A 219 17.77 0.54 0.55
C LEU A 219 18.75 -0.23 1.44
N SER A 220 18.69 -0.03 2.75
CA SER A 220 19.56 -0.72 3.72
C SER A 220 18.78 -1.14 4.97
N GLY A 221 19.24 -2.20 5.65
CA GLY A 221 18.72 -2.57 6.96
C GLY A 221 19.11 -1.56 8.03
N VAL A 222 18.19 -1.27 8.96
CA VAL A 222 18.54 -0.49 10.15
C VAL A 222 19.06 -1.47 11.19
N PRO A 223 20.29 -1.28 11.75
CA PRO A 223 20.75 -2.10 12.85
C PRO A 223 19.73 -2.03 14.00
N GLN A 224 19.31 -3.19 14.50
CA GLN A 224 18.53 -3.23 15.73
C GLN A 224 19.46 -2.82 16.89
N PRO A 225 19.00 -1.98 17.83
CA PRO A 225 19.79 -1.58 18.98
C PRO A 225 20.06 -2.74 19.94
#